data_5cf347611b7ab34750e93753bc635f6b
#
_entry.id   5cf347611b7ab34750e93753bc635f6b
#
_cell.length_a   1.000
_cell.length_b   1.000
_cell.length_c   1.000
_cell.angle_alpha   90.00
_cell.angle_beta   90.00
_cell.angle_gamma   90.00
#
_symmetry.space_group_name_H-M   'P 1'
#
loop_
_entity.id
_entity.type
_entity.pdbx_description
1 polymer ?
#
loop_
_entity_poly.entity_id
_entity_poly.type
_entity_poly.pdbx_seq_one_letter_code
_entity_poly.pdbx_strand_id
1 'polypeptide(L)'
;MSFWNRRSFVSTVAGTAAAYAAGDGWVDLFDGKSLNGWLAAENRDTWKVSNGLLMNDGPRSHLFYTGASNFKNFELEAEVLAKPYCNSGLFFHTRPQESGFPVKGFEIQVNNTAGGEGTYRERKKTGSLYAVRNVYKQLVPDDEWFRMRVLVRGKNVQVWINDVQTVDYTEPVPAVIPPGSIRERFLDHGTFALQGHDAGSKSMWRKIRVRRLPDDAVAPGAAAAVVDDTFRKLIAFGAENYPVVDFHVHLKGGLDVPGAMARSWKDGVYYGIAANLGQGQPITDDAGALKYVESLKGVSAFVGMQAEGREWAKMFSRAAVGRFDYVFSDSMTWTDRAGKRMRLWIPDEVGVIGNVQEFMDTLVERAVGILSTEPIDVYANPAFLPPGMDWDALWTEERLRKVVGAAAENGVAIELNNRYRLPGERMVRMAKELKCKFTFGSNNTGPGDLRRCEYGIEMIEKCGLKWPDFWVPGAFGGKAIERKGGALRG
;
A
#
# COMPACT_ATOMS: atom_id res chain seq x y z
N MET A 1 35.91 -46.50 15.35
CA MET A 1 34.61 -47.14 15.56
C MET A 1 34.04 -46.61 16.84
N SER A 2 33.06 -45.70 16.75
CA SER A 2 32.30 -45.27 17.91
C SER A 2 30.89 -44.95 17.38
N PHE A 3 29.94 -45.76 17.77
CA PHE A 3 28.52 -45.66 17.44
C PHE A 3 27.86 -44.55 18.25
N TRP A 4 27.32 -43.55 17.61
CA TRP A 4 26.42 -42.58 18.24
C TRP A 4 24.98 -43.04 18.17
N ASN A 5 24.44 -43.29 19.35
CA ASN A 5 23.09 -43.78 19.60
C ASN A 5 22.08 -42.65 19.46
N ARG A 6 21.19 -42.72 18.47
CA ARG A 6 20.04 -41.82 18.33
C ARG A 6 19.01 -42.21 19.40
N ARG A 7 18.91 -41.45 20.47
CA ARG A 7 17.75 -41.50 21.38
C ARG A 7 16.68 -40.58 20.84
N SER A 8 15.61 -41.17 20.33
CA SER A 8 14.34 -40.50 20.00
C SER A 8 13.73 -39.94 21.27
N PHE A 9 13.64 -38.64 21.40
CA PHE A 9 12.81 -37.98 22.41
C PHE A 9 11.36 -37.95 21.87
N VAL A 10 10.60 -38.97 22.17
CA VAL A 10 9.13 -38.91 22.09
C VAL A 10 8.66 -38.38 23.41
N SER A 11 8.51 -37.05 23.53
CA SER A 11 7.78 -36.42 24.61
C SER A 11 6.29 -36.55 24.31
N THR A 12 5.62 -37.45 24.99
CA THR A 12 4.16 -37.55 25.02
C THR A 12 3.64 -36.30 25.74
N VAL A 13 3.33 -35.25 25.01
CA VAL A 13 2.54 -34.13 25.55
C VAL A 13 1.11 -34.62 25.64
N ALA A 14 0.66 -34.97 26.85
CA ALA A 14 -0.74 -35.16 27.14
C ALA A 14 -1.46 -33.82 26.92
N GLY A 15 -2.00 -33.63 25.73
CA GLY A 15 -2.84 -32.50 25.40
C GLY A 15 -4.13 -32.58 26.21
N THR A 16 -4.28 -31.70 27.18
CA THR A 16 -5.61 -31.35 27.71
C THR A 16 -6.40 -30.80 26.55
N ALA A 17 -7.31 -31.59 26.00
CA ALA A 17 -8.31 -31.11 25.05
C ALA A 17 -9.07 -29.96 25.73
N ALA A 18 -8.87 -28.73 25.27
CA ALA A 18 -9.69 -27.61 25.70
C ALA A 18 -11.14 -27.97 25.39
N ALA A 19 -11.93 -28.08 26.43
CA ALA A 19 -13.36 -28.37 26.29
C ALA A 19 -13.98 -27.22 25.47
N TYR A 20 -14.53 -27.55 24.30
CA TYR A 20 -15.35 -26.64 23.54
C TYR A 20 -16.60 -26.33 24.40
N ALA A 21 -16.60 -25.15 25.02
CA ALA A 21 -17.76 -24.66 25.75
C ALA A 21 -18.95 -24.52 24.80
N ALA A 22 -20.12 -24.88 25.23
CA ALA A 22 -21.39 -24.61 24.56
C ALA A 22 -21.66 -23.11 24.62
N GLY A 23 -21.10 -22.38 23.66
CA GLY A 23 -21.16 -20.93 23.45
C GLY A 23 -21.06 -20.64 21.95
N ASP A 24 -20.78 -19.41 21.61
CA ASP A 24 -20.65 -18.91 20.22
C ASP A 24 -19.48 -19.52 19.42
N GLY A 25 -18.83 -20.57 19.94
CA GLY A 25 -17.73 -21.32 19.32
C GLY A 25 -16.35 -20.64 19.42
N TRP A 26 -16.23 -19.53 20.12
CA TRP A 26 -14.96 -18.86 20.37
C TRP A 26 -14.14 -19.55 21.47
N VAL A 27 -12.83 -19.66 21.24
CA VAL A 27 -11.84 -20.19 22.18
C VAL A 27 -10.74 -19.15 22.38
N ASP A 28 -10.48 -18.79 23.63
CA ASP A 28 -9.37 -17.92 23.97
C ASP A 28 -8.04 -18.68 23.82
N LEU A 29 -7.12 -18.13 23.05
CA LEU A 29 -5.78 -18.68 22.86
C LEU A 29 -4.79 -18.15 23.91
N PHE A 30 -5.12 -17.08 24.60
CA PHE A 30 -4.32 -16.46 25.63
C PHE A 30 -5.17 -16.26 26.91
N ASP A 31 -4.70 -16.80 28.03
CA ASP A 31 -5.40 -16.79 29.31
C ASP A 31 -5.24 -15.49 30.12
N GLY A 32 -4.45 -14.53 29.59
CA GLY A 32 -4.11 -13.27 30.28
C GLY A 32 -3.14 -13.43 31.45
N LYS A 33 -2.62 -14.61 31.73
CA LYS A 33 -1.83 -14.92 32.94
C LYS A 33 -0.51 -15.59 32.65
N SER A 34 -0.42 -16.40 31.61
CA SER A 34 0.73 -17.26 31.34
C SER A 34 0.99 -17.48 29.85
N LEU A 35 2.13 -18.08 29.53
CA LEU A 35 2.46 -18.59 28.19
C LEU A 35 2.01 -20.05 27.99
N ASN A 36 1.10 -20.56 28.82
CA ASN A 36 0.56 -21.91 28.65
C ASN A 36 -0.09 -22.05 27.27
N GLY A 37 0.23 -23.12 26.55
CA GLY A 37 -0.22 -23.32 25.17
C GLY A 37 0.58 -22.52 24.13
N TRP A 38 1.67 -21.85 24.52
CA TRP A 38 2.55 -21.12 23.62
C TRP A 38 3.99 -21.58 23.76
N LEU A 39 4.72 -21.64 22.64
CA LEU A 39 6.12 -22.03 22.56
C LEU A 39 6.92 -20.94 21.85
N ALA A 40 7.82 -20.30 22.57
CA ALA A 40 8.76 -19.34 21.99
C ALA A 40 9.90 -20.10 21.29
N ALA A 41 10.11 -19.81 20.02
CA ALA A 41 11.32 -20.15 19.28
C ALA A 41 12.44 -19.22 19.73
N GLU A 42 13.71 -19.59 19.61
CA GLU A 42 14.88 -18.78 19.96
C GLU A 42 14.57 -17.65 20.97
N ASN A 43 15.50 -17.04 21.61
CA ASN A 43 15.36 -15.87 22.51
C ASN A 43 14.02 -15.82 23.32
N ARG A 44 13.77 -16.89 24.11
CA ARG A 44 12.49 -17.08 24.81
C ARG A 44 12.12 -15.91 25.72
N ASP A 45 13.11 -15.24 26.31
CA ASP A 45 12.94 -14.11 27.22
C ASP A 45 12.41 -12.83 26.55
N THR A 46 12.32 -12.83 25.22
CA THR A 46 11.65 -11.78 24.45
C THR A 46 10.16 -11.69 24.82
N TRP A 47 9.52 -12.83 25.16
CA TRP A 47 8.10 -12.91 25.46
C TRP A 47 7.81 -12.85 26.94
N LYS A 48 6.94 -11.95 27.34
CA LYS A 48 6.56 -11.69 28.72
C LYS A 48 5.05 -11.57 28.85
N VAL A 49 4.53 -11.98 30.02
CA VAL A 49 3.14 -11.72 30.39
C VAL A 49 3.13 -10.82 31.62
N SER A 50 2.43 -9.71 31.53
CA SER A 50 2.26 -8.76 32.62
C SER A 50 0.94 -8.02 32.49
N ASN A 51 0.22 -7.86 33.59
CA ASN A 51 -1.05 -7.11 33.66
C ASN A 51 -2.09 -7.54 32.62
N GLY A 52 -2.20 -8.83 32.34
CA GLY A 52 -3.14 -9.36 31.34
C GLY A 52 -2.69 -9.18 29.89
N LEU A 53 -1.46 -8.74 29.67
CA LEU A 53 -0.90 -8.49 28.34
C LEU A 53 0.21 -9.48 28.01
N LEU A 54 0.20 -9.97 26.80
CA LEU A 54 1.29 -10.69 26.17
C LEU A 54 2.14 -9.69 25.39
N MET A 55 3.44 -9.63 25.68
CA MET A 55 4.33 -8.58 25.14
C MET A 55 5.60 -9.20 24.56
N ASN A 56 6.09 -8.64 23.46
CA ASN A 56 7.46 -8.86 23.01
C ASN A 56 8.33 -7.63 23.32
N ASP A 57 9.48 -7.88 23.94
CA ASP A 57 10.50 -6.88 24.25
C ASP A 57 11.86 -7.57 24.33
N GLY A 58 12.56 -7.69 23.21
CA GLY A 58 13.84 -8.37 23.10
C GLY A 58 14.22 -8.69 21.65
N PRO A 59 15.29 -9.45 21.44
CA PRO A 59 15.74 -9.85 20.12
C PRO A 59 14.70 -10.73 19.41
N ARG A 60 14.93 -11.01 18.11
CA ARG A 60 14.00 -11.78 17.28
C ARG A 60 13.55 -13.08 17.97
N SER A 61 12.24 -13.28 18.02
CA SER A 61 11.61 -14.51 18.50
C SER A 61 10.21 -14.65 17.94
N HIS A 62 9.77 -15.87 17.64
CA HIS A 62 8.40 -16.15 17.26
C HIS A 62 7.73 -17.00 18.34
N LEU A 63 6.52 -16.61 18.73
CA LEU A 63 5.74 -17.29 19.75
C LEU A 63 4.65 -18.12 19.09
N PHE A 64 4.83 -19.43 18.99
CA PHE A 64 3.92 -20.36 18.34
C PHE A 64 2.85 -20.87 19.31
N TYR A 65 1.60 -20.85 18.86
CA TYR A 65 0.51 -21.50 19.59
C TYR A 65 0.60 -23.01 19.44
N THR A 66 0.62 -23.74 20.56
CA THR A 66 0.75 -25.21 20.62
C THR A 66 -0.42 -25.89 21.30
N GLY A 67 -1.39 -25.12 21.84
CA GLY A 67 -2.57 -25.65 22.51
C GLY A 67 -3.50 -26.43 21.57
N ALA A 68 -3.48 -26.12 20.27
CA ALA A 68 -4.14 -26.87 19.21
C ALA A 68 -3.46 -26.60 17.86
N SER A 69 -3.71 -27.47 16.89
CA SER A 69 -3.24 -27.35 15.50
C SER A 69 -4.37 -27.64 14.52
N ASN A 70 -4.06 -27.71 13.23
CA ASN A 70 -5.03 -28.04 12.17
C ASN A 70 -6.19 -27.03 12.05
N PHE A 71 -5.89 -25.75 12.28
CA PHE A 71 -6.81 -24.69 11.91
C PHE A 71 -6.79 -24.55 10.38
N LYS A 72 -7.89 -24.93 9.72
CA LYS A 72 -8.07 -24.84 8.27
C LYS A 72 -8.92 -23.61 7.94
N ASN A 73 -10.18 -23.64 8.31
CA ASN A 73 -11.10 -22.51 8.21
C ASN A 73 -11.37 -21.97 9.62
N PHE A 74 -11.26 -20.68 9.77
CA PHE A 74 -11.39 -20.05 11.08
C PHE A 74 -11.70 -18.56 10.98
N GLU A 75 -12.18 -18.02 12.06
CA GLU A 75 -12.19 -16.60 12.36
C GLU A 75 -11.33 -16.37 13.59
N LEU A 76 -10.37 -15.43 13.50
CA LEU A 76 -9.48 -15.05 14.59
C LEU A 76 -9.63 -13.57 14.88
N GLU A 77 -9.67 -13.23 16.15
CA GLU A 77 -9.60 -11.84 16.62
C GLU A 77 -8.48 -11.68 17.66
N ALA A 78 -7.85 -10.50 17.62
CA ALA A 78 -6.90 -10.08 18.64
C ALA A 78 -6.99 -8.56 18.84
N GLU A 79 -6.76 -8.09 20.06
CA GLU A 79 -6.47 -6.68 20.31
C GLU A 79 -4.95 -6.50 20.39
N VAL A 80 -4.45 -5.54 19.63
CA VAL A 80 -3.01 -5.30 19.43
C VAL A 80 -2.69 -3.84 19.68
N LEU A 81 -1.55 -3.57 20.29
CA LEU A 81 -0.95 -2.24 20.40
C LEU A 81 0.49 -2.31 19.90
N ALA A 82 0.83 -1.49 18.92
CA ALA A 82 2.18 -1.37 18.38
C ALA A 82 2.84 -0.10 18.91
N LYS A 83 4.08 -0.23 19.39
CA LYS A 83 4.91 0.92 19.73
C LYS A 83 5.47 1.58 18.47
N PRO A 84 5.93 2.85 18.54
CA PRO A 84 6.60 3.50 17.41
C PRO A 84 7.72 2.63 16.82
N TYR A 85 7.77 2.58 15.50
CA TYR A 85 8.74 1.79 14.72
C TYR A 85 8.64 0.27 14.91
N CYS A 86 7.55 -0.23 15.47
CA CYS A 86 7.31 -1.66 15.60
C CYS A 86 7.20 -2.33 14.23
N ASN A 87 7.92 -3.44 14.07
CA ASN A 87 7.73 -4.41 13.01
C ASN A 87 7.39 -5.74 13.66
N SER A 88 6.16 -6.21 13.50
CA SER A 88 5.61 -7.40 14.13
C SER A 88 4.54 -8.00 13.23
N GLY A 89 3.96 -9.14 13.61
CA GLY A 89 2.93 -9.79 12.82
C GLY A 89 2.25 -10.94 13.54
N LEU A 90 1.08 -11.32 13.01
CA LEU A 90 0.35 -12.53 13.37
C LEU A 90 0.42 -13.51 12.20
N PHE A 91 1.00 -14.68 12.43
CA PHE A 91 1.05 -15.77 11.45
C PHE A 91 -0.12 -16.72 11.64
N PHE A 92 -0.61 -17.25 10.52
CA PHE A 92 -1.59 -18.34 10.51
C PHE A 92 -1.22 -19.42 9.47
N HIS A 93 -1.80 -20.62 9.59
CA HIS A 93 -1.41 -21.80 8.82
C HIS A 93 0.09 -22.14 8.92
N THR A 94 0.71 -21.72 10.02
CA THR A 94 2.13 -21.97 10.29
C THR A 94 2.33 -23.26 11.11
N ARG A 95 3.56 -23.58 11.44
CA ARG A 95 3.95 -24.64 12.34
C ARG A 95 5.12 -24.21 13.20
N PRO A 96 5.27 -24.75 14.43
CA PRO A 96 6.43 -24.50 15.28
C PRO A 96 7.74 -24.83 14.57
N GLN A 97 8.75 -24.00 14.79
CA GLN A 97 10.13 -24.19 14.36
C GLN A 97 11.08 -23.67 15.45
N GLU A 98 12.34 -24.12 15.43
CA GLU A 98 13.28 -23.80 16.50
C GLU A 98 13.82 -22.36 16.43
N SER A 99 13.99 -21.83 15.22
CA SER A 99 14.57 -20.50 15.01
C SER A 99 14.21 -19.92 13.63
N GLY A 100 14.51 -18.65 13.43
CA GLY A 100 14.33 -17.92 12.17
C GLY A 100 12.89 -17.49 11.94
N PHE A 101 12.67 -16.83 10.81
CA PHE A 101 11.32 -16.45 10.38
C PHE A 101 10.52 -17.69 9.95
N PRO A 102 9.19 -17.75 10.21
CA PRO A 102 8.34 -18.86 9.81
C PRO A 102 8.47 -19.13 8.30
N VAL A 103 8.67 -20.41 7.95
CA VAL A 103 8.82 -20.82 6.54
C VAL A 103 7.48 -21.24 5.91
N LYS A 104 6.44 -21.44 6.73
CA LYS A 104 5.11 -21.86 6.33
C LYS A 104 4.05 -20.87 6.79
N GLY A 105 3.02 -20.67 5.96
CA GLY A 105 1.81 -19.92 6.28
C GLY A 105 1.82 -18.49 5.76
N PHE A 106 1.00 -17.66 6.35
CA PHE A 106 0.82 -16.25 6.01
C PHE A 106 1.01 -15.38 7.23
N GLU A 107 1.41 -14.15 7.00
CA GLU A 107 1.59 -13.13 8.02
C GLU A 107 0.63 -11.98 7.80
N ILE A 108 -0.07 -11.58 8.85
CA ILE A 108 -0.77 -10.29 8.93
C ILE A 108 0.16 -9.31 9.63
N GLN A 109 0.59 -8.31 8.89
CA GLN A 109 1.57 -7.32 9.34
C GLN A 109 1.05 -6.44 10.47
N VAL A 110 1.94 -6.11 11.41
CA VAL A 110 1.77 -5.09 12.45
C VAL A 110 2.93 -4.10 12.34
N ASN A 111 2.69 -2.98 11.67
CA ASN A 111 3.65 -1.91 11.43
C ASN A 111 2.90 -0.61 11.16
N ASN A 112 2.69 0.24 12.15
CA ASN A 112 1.95 1.49 11.99
C ASN A 112 2.85 2.59 11.42
N THR A 113 4.01 2.82 12.01
CA THR A 113 5.08 3.66 11.46
C THR A 113 6.13 2.79 10.75
N ALA A 114 6.96 3.34 9.88
CA ALA A 114 7.88 2.53 9.10
C ALA A 114 9.03 1.97 9.96
N GLY A 115 8.82 0.81 10.58
CA GLY A 115 9.86 0.05 11.28
C GLY A 115 10.93 -0.48 10.32
N GLY A 116 12.15 -0.69 10.82
CA GLY A 116 13.26 -1.27 10.03
C GLY A 116 14.62 -0.97 10.63
N GLU A 117 15.64 -1.69 10.13
CA GLU A 117 17.03 -1.55 10.56
C GLU A 117 17.89 -0.86 9.50
N GLY A 118 18.86 -0.06 9.94
CA GLY A 118 19.75 0.67 9.05
C GLY A 118 19.00 1.61 8.11
N THR A 119 19.19 1.46 6.82
CA THR A 119 18.50 2.23 5.77
C THR A 119 17.19 1.60 5.31
N TYR A 120 16.91 0.35 5.71
CA TYR A 120 15.66 -0.32 5.38
C TYR A 120 14.51 0.27 6.18
N ARG A 121 13.37 0.44 5.53
CA ARG A 121 12.09 0.81 6.16
C ARG A 121 11.00 -0.08 5.59
N GLU A 122 10.34 -0.83 6.46
CA GLU A 122 9.20 -1.66 6.06
C GLU A 122 8.02 -0.77 5.66
N ARG A 123 7.66 -0.82 4.38
CA ARG A 123 6.57 -0.01 3.82
C ARG A 123 5.20 -0.64 3.96
N LYS A 124 5.15 -1.95 4.16
CA LYS A 124 3.90 -2.68 4.34
C LYS A 124 3.37 -2.41 5.74
N LYS A 125 2.16 -1.86 5.81
CA LYS A 125 1.53 -1.39 7.04
C LYS A 125 0.64 -2.44 7.68
N THR A 126 0.22 -2.17 8.91
CA THR A 126 -0.74 -2.99 9.67
C THR A 126 -1.94 -3.36 8.85
N GLY A 127 -2.30 -4.66 8.88
CA GLY A 127 -3.40 -5.22 8.12
C GLY A 127 -3.01 -5.73 6.73
N SER A 128 -1.74 -5.63 6.29
CA SER A 128 -1.27 -6.32 5.08
C SER A 128 -1.29 -7.83 5.27
N LEU A 129 -1.75 -8.58 4.27
CA LEU A 129 -1.36 -9.96 4.06
C LEU A 129 0.01 -9.92 3.40
N TYR A 130 1.06 -9.98 4.22
CA TYR A 130 2.44 -9.62 3.91
C TYR A 130 2.93 -10.18 2.57
N ALA A 131 3.41 -9.30 1.69
CA ALA A 131 3.91 -9.61 0.35
C ALA A 131 2.87 -10.19 -0.64
N VAL A 132 1.60 -10.34 -0.24
CA VAL A 132 0.51 -10.87 -1.09
C VAL A 132 -0.52 -9.79 -1.40
N ARG A 133 -1.00 -9.09 -0.36
CA ARG A 133 -1.92 -7.94 -0.43
C ARG A 133 -1.45 -6.90 0.57
N ASN A 134 -0.63 -5.98 0.11
CA ASN A 134 0.00 -4.99 0.97
C ASN A 134 -0.89 -3.76 1.17
N VAL A 135 -0.90 -3.26 2.39
CA VAL A 135 -1.44 -1.96 2.79
C VAL A 135 -0.28 -0.99 2.92
N TYR A 136 -0.42 0.21 2.40
CA TYR A 136 0.63 1.23 2.47
C TYR A 136 0.22 2.47 3.26
N LYS A 137 -1.07 2.61 3.57
CA LYS A 137 -1.60 3.68 4.40
C LYS A 137 -1.58 3.26 5.87
N GLN A 138 -1.13 4.14 6.74
CA GLN A 138 -1.27 3.98 8.18
C GLN A 138 -2.76 4.13 8.56
N LEU A 139 -3.35 3.08 9.12
CA LEU A 139 -4.77 3.05 9.50
C LEU A 139 -4.99 3.31 10.98
N VAL A 140 -3.98 3.04 11.80
CA VAL A 140 -4.03 3.21 13.26
C VAL A 140 -2.75 3.90 13.74
N PRO A 141 -2.84 4.79 14.75
CA PRO A 141 -1.67 5.39 15.36
C PRO A 141 -0.84 4.36 16.15
N ASP A 142 0.41 4.71 16.42
CA ASP A 142 1.20 4.00 17.43
C ASP A 142 0.63 4.27 18.83
N ASP A 143 0.92 3.39 19.77
CA ASP A 143 0.46 3.48 21.17
C ASP A 143 -1.06 3.42 21.37
N GLU A 144 -1.83 3.11 20.34
CA GLU A 144 -3.26 2.91 20.43
C GLU A 144 -3.65 1.44 20.20
N TRP A 145 -4.62 0.95 20.98
CA TRP A 145 -5.19 -0.38 20.80
C TRP A 145 -6.06 -0.44 19.55
N PHE A 146 -5.88 -1.47 18.74
CA PHE A 146 -6.74 -1.78 17.61
C PHE A 146 -7.14 -3.26 17.61
N ARG A 147 -8.29 -3.54 17.02
CA ARG A 147 -8.77 -4.90 16.77
C ARG A 147 -8.26 -5.36 15.40
N MET A 148 -7.62 -6.52 15.39
CA MET A 148 -7.29 -7.26 14.18
C MET A 148 -8.26 -8.44 14.08
N ARG A 149 -8.90 -8.60 12.91
CA ARG A 149 -9.78 -9.71 12.60
C ARG A 149 -9.32 -10.38 11.32
N VAL A 150 -9.21 -11.70 11.35
CA VAL A 150 -8.80 -12.53 10.21
C VAL A 150 -9.84 -13.61 9.99
N LEU A 151 -10.37 -13.71 8.78
CA LEU A 151 -11.37 -14.72 8.40
C LEU A 151 -10.82 -15.54 7.23
N VAL A 152 -10.66 -16.85 7.44
CA VAL A 152 -10.20 -17.79 6.41
C VAL A 152 -11.31 -18.78 6.09
N ARG A 153 -11.69 -18.87 4.81
CA ARG A 153 -12.71 -19.80 4.29
C ARG A 153 -12.24 -20.38 2.96
N GLY A 154 -11.83 -21.66 2.99
CA GLY A 154 -11.27 -22.35 1.83
C GLY A 154 -10.02 -21.63 1.31
N LYS A 155 -10.07 -21.12 0.08
CA LYS A 155 -8.97 -20.39 -0.55
C LYS A 155 -9.08 -18.86 -0.42
N ASN A 156 -9.94 -18.35 0.47
CA ASN A 156 -10.12 -16.91 0.68
C ASN A 156 -9.68 -16.48 2.08
N VAL A 157 -8.98 -15.34 2.12
CA VAL A 157 -8.55 -14.63 3.34
C VAL A 157 -9.09 -13.22 3.31
N GLN A 158 -9.77 -12.84 4.36
CA GLN A 158 -10.22 -11.47 4.60
C GLN A 158 -9.62 -10.96 5.90
N VAL A 159 -9.18 -9.68 5.92
CA VAL A 159 -8.56 -9.04 7.08
C VAL A 159 -9.22 -7.69 7.34
N TRP A 160 -9.44 -7.39 8.61
CA TRP A 160 -9.93 -6.09 9.08
C TRP A 160 -9.02 -5.57 10.18
N ILE A 161 -8.79 -4.26 10.15
CA ILE A 161 -8.21 -3.49 11.24
C ILE A 161 -9.28 -2.54 11.76
N ASN A 162 -9.71 -2.71 12.99
CA ASN A 162 -10.95 -2.17 13.51
C ASN A 162 -12.12 -2.57 12.58
N ASP A 163 -12.81 -1.61 12.00
CA ASP A 163 -13.91 -1.88 11.07
C ASP A 163 -13.52 -1.68 9.59
N VAL A 164 -12.24 -1.40 9.32
CA VAL A 164 -11.71 -1.19 7.97
C VAL A 164 -11.24 -2.50 7.39
N GLN A 165 -11.89 -2.99 6.34
CA GLN A 165 -11.40 -4.13 5.57
C GLN A 165 -10.14 -3.75 4.80
N THR A 166 -9.05 -4.48 5.02
CA THR A 166 -7.74 -4.22 4.42
C THR A 166 -7.40 -5.20 3.32
N VAL A 167 -7.93 -6.42 3.42
CA VAL A 167 -7.64 -7.52 2.48
C VAL A 167 -8.92 -8.28 2.16
N ASP A 168 -9.08 -8.63 0.90
CA ASP A 168 -9.91 -9.72 0.40
C ASP A 168 -9.11 -10.46 -0.68
N TYR A 169 -8.46 -11.55 -0.28
CA TYR A 169 -7.58 -12.32 -1.16
C TYR A 169 -8.10 -13.71 -1.38
N THR A 170 -8.28 -14.09 -2.65
CA THR A 170 -8.53 -15.48 -3.03
C THR A 170 -7.28 -16.04 -3.68
N GLU A 171 -6.73 -17.09 -3.07
CA GLU A 171 -5.53 -17.76 -3.55
C GLU A 171 -5.80 -18.43 -4.90
N PRO A 172 -5.01 -18.14 -5.95
CA PRO A 172 -5.10 -18.84 -7.22
C PRO A 172 -4.60 -20.29 -7.08
N VAL A 173 -5.04 -21.14 -8.00
CA VAL A 173 -4.58 -22.53 -8.09
C VAL A 173 -3.90 -22.72 -9.45
N PRO A 174 -2.60 -23.03 -9.47
CA PRO A 174 -1.66 -23.14 -8.33
C PRO A 174 -1.38 -21.80 -7.64
N ALA A 175 -1.02 -21.86 -6.37
CA ALA A 175 -0.65 -20.67 -5.59
C ALA A 175 0.58 -19.97 -6.18
N VAL A 176 0.58 -18.63 -6.15
CA VAL A 176 1.76 -17.82 -6.49
C VAL A 176 2.48 -17.45 -5.20
N ILE A 177 3.66 -18.03 -5.01
CA ILE A 177 4.47 -17.81 -3.81
C ILE A 177 5.38 -16.60 -4.04
N PRO A 178 5.24 -15.51 -3.26
CA PRO A 178 6.15 -14.38 -3.33
C PRO A 178 7.58 -14.79 -2.96
N PRO A 179 8.61 -14.16 -3.53
CA PRO A 179 9.98 -14.35 -3.05
C PRO A 179 10.10 -13.95 -1.57
N GLY A 180 10.96 -14.64 -0.82
CA GLY A 180 11.21 -14.35 0.59
C GLY A 180 11.38 -15.59 1.47
N SER A 181 11.29 -15.40 2.78
CA SER A 181 11.51 -16.44 3.81
C SER A 181 10.40 -17.48 3.88
N ILE A 182 9.15 -17.09 3.62
CA ILE A 182 7.99 -17.99 3.69
C ILE A 182 7.88 -18.78 2.38
N ARG A 183 8.44 -19.97 2.36
CA ARG A 183 8.52 -20.83 1.16
C ARG A 183 7.28 -21.69 0.94
N GLU A 184 6.56 -22.02 2.02
CA GLU A 184 5.31 -22.79 1.99
C GLU A 184 4.12 -21.82 2.22
N ARG A 185 3.96 -20.84 1.31
CA ARG A 185 2.91 -19.83 1.37
C ARG A 185 1.74 -20.23 0.50
N PHE A 186 0.89 -21.07 1.05
CA PHE A 186 -0.37 -21.49 0.45
C PHE A 186 -1.40 -21.79 1.54
N LEU A 187 -2.68 -21.58 1.24
CA LEU A 187 -3.77 -21.85 2.16
C LEU A 187 -3.99 -23.36 2.29
N ASP A 188 -3.80 -23.84 3.51
CA ASP A 188 -3.87 -25.25 3.88
C ASP A 188 -4.45 -25.38 5.30
N HIS A 189 -3.62 -25.69 6.25
CA HIS A 189 -3.93 -25.75 7.68
C HIS A 189 -2.65 -25.54 8.50
N GLY A 190 -2.83 -25.27 9.79
CA GLY A 190 -1.69 -25.10 10.69
C GLY A 190 -2.09 -24.51 12.03
N THR A 191 -1.17 -23.81 12.66
CA THR A 191 -1.40 -23.06 13.89
C THR A 191 -1.12 -21.57 13.68
N PHE A 192 -1.02 -20.84 14.77
CA PHE A 192 -0.75 -19.40 14.81
C PHE A 192 0.62 -19.11 15.41
N ALA A 193 1.19 -17.97 15.08
CA ALA A 193 2.34 -17.43 15.78
C ALA A 193 2.29 -15.89 15.84
N LEU A 194 2.92 -15.33 16.88
CA LEU A 194 3.17 -13.90 16.99
C LEU A 194 4.65 -13.63 16.74
N GLN A 195 4.96 -12.48 16.15
CA GLN A 195 6.32 -12.11 15.79
C GLN A 195 6.89 -11.06 16.75
N GLY A 196 8.07 -11.33 17.31
CA GLY A 196 9.02 -10.35 17.79
C GLY A 196 10.14 -10.26 16.75
N HIS A 197 10.10 -9.24 15.87
CA HIS A 197 10.97 -9.16 14.71
C HIS A 197 12.43 -8.85 15.07
N ASP A 198 12.64 -7.88 15.95
CA ASP A 198 13.92 -7.38 16.41
C ASP A 198 13.76 -6.65 17.76
N ALA A 199 14.87 -6.25 18.37
CA ALA A 199 14.87 -5.60 19.69
C ALA A 199 14.18 -4.21 19.71
N GLY A 200 14.06 -3.55 18.59
CA GLY A 200 13.34 -2.28 18.44
C GLY A 200 11.84 -2.44 18.28
N SER A 201 11.40 -3.64 17.91
CA SER A 201 10.00 -3.94 17.57
C SER A 201 9.25 -4.40 18.82
N LYS A 202 8.40 -3.53 19.38
CA LYS A 202 7.61 -3.83 20.59
C LYS A 202 6.12 -3.79 20.28
N SER A 203 5.43 -4.89 20.61
CA SER A 203 3.97 -5.00 20.52
C SER A 203 3.37 -5.63 21.76
N MET A 204 2.11 -5.34 22.01
CA MET A 204 1.31 -5.88 23.10
C MET A 204 0.04 -6.50 22.53
N TRP A 205 -0.33 -7.64 23.08
CA TRP A 205 -1.45 -8.45 22.61
C TRP A 205 -2.35 -8.83 23.77
N ARG A 206 -3.66 -8.84 23.52
CA ARG A 206 -4.66 -9.34 24.45
C ARG A 206 -5.89 -9.85 23.71
N LYS A 207 -6.78 -10.56 24.40
CA LYS A 207 -8.02 -11.08 23.83
C LYS A 207 -7.81 -11.81 22.50
N ILE A 208 -6.77 -12.64 22.45
CA ILE A 208 -6.48 -13.47 21.28
C ILE A 208 -7.42 -14.64 21.32
N ARG A 209 -8.38 -14.71 20.38
CA ARG A 209 -9.40 -15.77 20.33
C ARG A 209 -9.64 -16.26 18.92
N VAL A 210 -10.06 -17.50 18.79
CA VAL A 210 -10.34 -18.12 17.49
C VAL A 210 -11.67 -18.89 17.56
N ARG A 211 -12.38 -18.87 16.44
CA ARG A 211 -13.54 -19.75 16.19
C ARG A 211 -13.23 -20.59 14.96
N ARG A 212 -13.31 -21.93 15.11
CA ARG A 212 -13.21 -22.84 13.97
C ARG A 212 -14.47 -22.74 13.12
N LEU A 213 -14.28 -22.80 11.81
CA LEU A 213 -15.37 -22.89 10.85
C LEU A 213 -15.38 -24.29 10.23
N PRO A 214 -16.51 -24.73 9.64
CA PRO A 214 -16.57 -26.01 8.94
C PRO A 214 -15.47 -26.18 7.90
N ASP A 215 -14.99 -27.40 7.72
CA ASP A 215 -13.87 -27.70 6.79
C ASP A 215 -14.22 -27.44 5.32
N ASP A 216 -15.51 -27.44 5.00
CA ASP A 216 -16.08 -27.13 3.69
C ASP A 216 -16.52 -25.66 3.54
N ALA A 217 -16.26 -24.82 4.54
CA ALA A 217 -16.61 -23.39 4.47
C ALA A 217 -15.93 -22.71 3.28
N VAL A 218 -16.72 -22.01 2.48
CA VAL A 218 -16.26 -21.23 1.32
C VAL A 218 -16.70 -19.77 1.44
N ALA A 219 -15.96 -18.87 0.80
CA ALA A 219 -16.33 -17.47 0.72
C ALA A 219 -17.24 -17.26 -0.51
N PRO A 220 -18.50 -16.82 -0.32
CA PRO A 220 -19.39 -16.56 -1.44
C PRO A 220 -18.84 -15.50 -2.40
N GLY A 221 -18.89 -15.75 -3.71
CA GLY A 221 -18.45 -14.80 -4.73
C GLY A 221 -16.94 -14.56 -4.81
N ALA A 222 -16.13 -15.23 -3.98
CA ALA A 222 -14.69 -15.10 -4.01
C ALA A 222 -14.11 -15.60 -5.35
N ALA A 223 -13.30 -14.77 -6.01
CA ALA A 223 -12.67 -15.10 -7.27
C ALA A 223 -11.18 -14.73 -7.24
N ALA A 224 -10.34 -15.70 -7.58
CA ALA A 224 -8.90 -15.46 -7.70
C ALA A 224 -8.58 -14.50 -8.87
N ALA A 225 -7.44 -13.82 -8.76
CA ALA A 225 -6.88 -13.09 -9.88
C ALA A 225 -6.48 -14.03 -11.03
N VAL A 226 -6.46 -13.48 -12.24
CA VAL A 226 -5.81 -14.15 -13.37
C VAL A 226 -4.29 -14.09 -13.16
N VAL A 227 -3.66 -15.25 -13.15
CA VAL A 227 -2.22 -15.38 -12.96
C VAL A 227 -1.51 -15.28 -14.31
N ASP A 228 -1.13 -14.07 -14.65
CA ASP A 228 -0.28 -13.76 -15.79
C ASP A 228 1.07 -13.17 -15.35
N ASP A 229 1.92 -12.77 -16.30
CA ASP A 229 3.23 -12.21 -16.00
C ASP A 229 3.16 -10.92 -15.19
N THR A 230 2.18 -10.05 -15.48
CA THR A 230 1.96 -8.82 -14.71
C THR A 230 1.64 -9.13 -13.25
N PHE A 231 0.73 -10.07 -12.99
CA PHE A 231 0.39 -10.48 -11.62
C PHE A 231 1.61 -11.02 -10.87
N ARG A 232 2.41 -11.88 -11.52
CA ARG A 232 3.64 -12.44 -10.91
C ARG A 232 4.65 -11.34 -10.56
N LYS A 233 4.84 -10.36 -11.46
CA LYS A 233 5.72 -9.21 -11.23
C LYS A 233 5.22 -8.33 -10.07
N LEU A 234 3.92 -8.04 -10.00
CA LEU A 234 3.34 -7.26 -8.90
C LEU A 234 3.56 -7.93 -7.54
N ILE A 235 3.37 -9.25 -7.46
CA ILE A 235 3.64 -10.03 -6.25
C ILE A 235 5.13 -9.97 -5.89
N ALA A 236 6.04 -10.12 -6.85
CA ALA A 236 7.47 -10.04 -6.61
C ALA A 236 7.88 -8.63 -6.13
N PHE A 237 7.41 -7.58 -6.79
CA PHE A 237 7.70 -6.20 -6.38
C PHE A 237 7.15 -5.88 -4.99
N GLY A 238 5.93 -6.33 -4.67
CA GLY A 238 5.35 -6.17 -3.34
C GLY A 238 6.18 -6.87 -2.25
N ALA A 239 6.78 -8.01 -2.57
CA ALA A 239 7.69 -8.72 -1.67
C ALA A 239 9.01 -7.96 -1.48
N GLU A 240 9.55 -7.35 -2.54
CA GLU A 240 10.78 -6.57 -2.53
C GLU A 240 10.64 -5.13 -1.99
N ASN A 241 9.53 -4.81 -1.38
CA ASN A 241 9.25 -3.50 -0.78
C ASN A 241 8.97 -2.35 -1.78
N TYR A 242 8.70 -2.64 -3.06
CA TYR A 242 8.12 -1.61 -3.93
C TYR A 242 6.72 -1.25 -3.44
N PRO A 243 6.37 0.04 -3.35
CA PRO A 243 5.01 0.44 -3.07
C PRO A 243 4.16 0.27 -4.33
N VAL A 244 3.52 -0.88 -4.47
CA VAL A 244 2.62 -1.17 -5.60
C VAL A 244 1.32 -0.41 -5.36
N VAL A 245 1.35 0.89 -5.59
CA VAL A 245 0.24 1.82 -5.36
C VAL A 245 -0.06 2.61 -6.63
N ASP A 246 -1.29 2.48 -7.13
CA ASP A 246 -1.80 3.35 -8.19
C ASP A 246 -2.40 4.61 -7.55
N PHE A 247 -1.73 5.75 -7.72
CA PHE A 247 -2.12 7.02 -7.13
C PHE A 247 -3.08 7.84 -8.00
N HIS A 248 -3.53 7.32 -9.15
CA HIS A 248 -4.36 8.06 -10.09
C HIS A 248 -5.61 7.29 -10.49
N VAL A 249 -6.38 6.86 -9.47
CA VAL A 249 -7.65 6.15 -9.65
C VAL A 249 -8.82 7.10 -9.41
N HIS A 250 -9.76 7.14 -10.36
CA HIS A 250 -10.98 7.93 -10.29
C HIS A 250 -12.22 7.07 -10.17
N LEU A 251 -13.17 7.50 -9.32
CA LEU A 251 -14.51 6.93 -9.27
C LEU A 251 -15.37 7.53 -10.38
N LYS A 252 -15.16 7.05 -11.61
CA LYS A 252 -15.81 7.53 -12.84
C LYS A 252 -16.38 6.37 -13.64
N GLY A 253 -17.28 6.67 -14.58
CA GLY A 253 -17.82 5.68 -15.53
C GLY A 253 -18.51 4.49 -14.86
N GLY A 254 -19.15 4.70 -13.71
CA GLY A 254 -19.83 3.65 -12.95
C GLY A 254 -18.93 2.90 -11.95
N LEU A 255 -17.64 3.26 -11.82
CA LEU A 255 -16.78 2.73 -10.77
C LEU A 255 -17.13 3.40 -9.44
N ASP A 256 -17.59 2.63 -8.47
CA ASP A 256 -17.83 3.04 -7.09
C ASP A 256 -16.73 2.54 -6.14
N VAL A 257 -16.80 2.92 -4.86
CA VAL A 257 -15.80 2.50 -3.84
C VAL A 257 -15.75 0.99 -3.67
N PRO A 258 -16.87 0.26 -3.50
CA PRO A 258 -16.83 -1.21 -3.42
C PRO A 258 -16.18 -1.86 -4.64
N GLY A 259 -16.52 -1.41 -5.85
CA GLY A 259 -15.94 -1.93 -7.10
C GLY A 259 -14.44 -1.64 -7.21
N ALA A 260 -14.00 -0.43 -6.82
CA ALA A 260 -12.59 -0.07 -6.79
C ALA A 260 -11.82 -0.94 -5.80
N MET A 261 -12.32 -1.12 -4.58
CA MET A 261 -11.66 -1.94 -3.57
C MET A 261 -11.61 -3.42 -3.95
N ALA A 262 -12.71 -3.98 -4.48
CA ALA A 262 -12.73 -5.35 -4.99
C ALA A 262 -11.66 -5.56 -6.09
N ARG A 263 -11.51 -4.57 -6.99
CA ARG A 263 -10.50 -4.60 -8.05
C ARG A 263 -9.08 -4.50 -7.48
N SER A 264 -8.84 -3.58 -6.54
CA SER A 264 -7.57 -3.41 -5.83
C SER A 264 -7.12 -4.72 -5.17
N TRP A 265 -8.00 -5.34 -4.38
CA TRP A 265 -7.69 -6.60 -3.71
C TRP A 265 -7.47 -7.75 -4.69
N LYS A 266 -8.28 -7.84 -5.75
CA LYS A 266 -8.13 -8.88 -6.76
C LYS A 266 -6.79 -8.78 -7.49
N ASP A 267 -6.43 -7.60 -7.94
CA ASP A 267 -5.23 -7.37 -8.76
C ASP A 267 -3.95 -7.26 -7.92
N GLY A 268 -4.05 -6.98 -6.62
CA GLY A 268 -2.90 -6.77 -5.74
C GLY A 268 -2.23 -5.40 -5.92
N VAL A 269 -2.98 -4.42 -6.42
CA VAL A 269 -2.55 -3.03 -6.54
C VAL A 269 -3.31 -2.19 -5.52
N TYR A 270 -2.60 -1.55 -4.60
CA TYR A 270 -3.21 -0.64 -3.63
C TYR A 270 -3.62 0.67 -4.32
N TYR A 271 -4.71 1.30 -3.89
CA TYR A 271 -5.20 2.49 -4.59
C TYR A 271 -5.06 3.78 -3.79
N GLY A 272 -4.71 4.85 -4.51
CA GLY A 272 -5.00 6.22 -4.16
C GLY A 272 -6.20 6.70 -4.99
N ILE A 273 -7.33 6.86 -4.32
CA ILE A 273 -8.59 7.26 -4.96
C ILE A 273 -8.69 8.78 -4.94
N ALA A 274 -8.74 9.39 -6.13
CA ALA A 274 -8.65 10.82 -6.30
C ALA A 274 -9.89 11.43 -6.96
N ALA A 275 -10.23 12.64 -6.53
CA ALA A 275 -11.20 13.49 -7.22
C ALA A 275 -10.50 14.63 -7.97
N ASN A 276 -11.16 15.15 -9.03
CA ASN A 276 -10.75 16.35 -9.72
C ASN A 276 -11.33 17.58 -8.99
N LEU A 277 -10.45 18.48 -8.55
CA LEU A 277 -10.78 19.71 -7.86
C LEU A 277 -10.24 20.92 -8.61
N GLY A 278 -11.05 21.95 -8.80
CA GLY A 278 -10.65 23.18 -9.50
C GLY A 278 -11.79 23.83 -10.23
N GLN A 279 -11.49 24.87 -10.97
CA GLN A 279 -12.49 25.58 -11.76
C GLN A 279 -13.07 24.67 -12.87
N GLY A 280 -14.40 24.56 -12.89
CA GLY A 280 -15.09 23.70 -13.87
C GLY A 280 -14.94 22.21 -13.61
N GLN A 281 -14.50 21.82 -12.43
CA GLN A 281 -14.42 20.44 -11.96
C GLN A 281 -15.62 20.09 -11.06
N PRO A 282 -15.87 18.81 -10.75
CA PRO A 282 -16.97 18.41 -9.87
C PRO A 282 -16.91 19.02 -8.47
N ILE A 283 -15.71 19.34 -7.98
CA ILE A 283 -15.46 19.93 -6.66
C ILE A 283 -14.75 21.27 -6.85
N THR A 284 -15.41 22.35 -6.38
CA THR A 284 -14.95 23.72 -6.60
C THR A 284 -14.71 24.53 -5.33
N ASP A 285 -14.95 23.93 -4.14
CA ASP A 285 -14.80 24.59 -2.86
C ASP A 285 -14.41 23.65 -1.73
N ASP A 286 -14.09 24.23 -0.57
CA ASP A 286 -13.68 23.50 0.63
C ASP A 286 -14.76 22.53 1.12
N ALA A 287 -16.04 22.91 1.05
CA ALA A 287 -17.14 22.06 1.54
C ALA A 287 -17.23 20.77 0.72
N GLY A 288 -17.14 20.87 -0.61
CA GLY A 288 -17.08 19.73 -1.51
C GLY A 288 -15.84 18.87 -1.27
N ALA A 289 -14.68 19.48 -1.07
CA ALA A 289 -13.42 18.79 -0.77
C ALA A 289 -13.52 17.98 0.53
N LEU A 290 -14.01 18.57 1.62
CA LEU A 290 -14.20 17.90 2.91
C LEU A 290 -15.24 16.77 2.83
N LYS A 291 -16.35 17.00 2.12
CA LYS A 291 -17.35 15.95 1.87
C LYS A 291 -16.77 14.75 1.13
N TYR A 292 -15.91 14.99 0.15
CA TYR A 292 -15.22 13.91 -0.58
C TYR A 292 -14.31 13.12 0.35
N VAL A 293 -13.47 13.79 1.14
CA VAL A 293 -12.59 13.11 2.11
C VAL A 293 -13.40 12.26 3.09
N GLU A 294 -14.51 12.80 3.64
CA GLU A 294 -15.36 12.04 4.57
C GLU A 294 -16.05 10.84 3.91
N SER A 295 -16.37 10.90 2.60
CA SER A 295 -16.97 9.79 1.86
C SER A 295 -16.05 8.57 1.71
N LEU A 296 -14.74 8.74 1.89
CA LEU A 296 -13.73 7.69 1.84
C LEU A 296 -13.23 7.27 3.24
N LYS A 297 -13.86 7.78 4.29
CA LYS A 297 -13.56 7.36 5.66
C LYS A 297 -13.86 5.88 5.85
N GLY A 298 -12.95 5.16 6.50
CA GLY A 298 -13.10 3.72 6.69
C GLY A 298 -12.77 2.87 5.45
N VAL A 299 -12.20 3.48 4.41
CA VAL A 299 -11.71 2.77 3.22
C VAL A 299 -10.20 2.61 3.32
N SER A 300 -9.70 1.38 3.06
CA SER A 300 -8.26 1.09 3.01
C SER A 300 -7.67 1.54 1.67
N ALA A 301 -7.68 2.85 1.44
CA ALA A 301 -7.09 3.50 0.27
C ALA A 301 -6.53 4.87 0.67
N PHE A 302 -5.57 5.39 -0.10
CA PHE A 302 -5.20 6.80 0.03
C PHE A 302 -6.29 7.70 -0.58
N VAL A 303 -6.47 8.88 -0.04
CA VAL A 303 -7.41 9.89 -0.54
C VAL A 303 -6.63 10.98 -1.25
N GLY A 304 -6.76 11.06 -2.57
CA GLY A 304 -6.03 11.97 -3.43
C GLY A 304 -6.84 13.19 -3.87
N MET A 305 -6.15 14.30 -4.07
CA MET A 305 -6.65 15.49 -4.74
C MET A 305 -5.94 15.68 -6.07
N GLN A 306 -6.66 15.56 -7.19
CA GLN A 306 -6.16 16.06 -8.48
C GLN A 306 -6.52 17.54 -8.60
N ALA A 307 -5.52 18.39 -8.46
CA ALA A 307 -5.66 19.83 -8.55
C ALA A 307 -5.59 20.29 -10.00
N GLU A 308 -6.69 20.84 -10.51
CA GLU A 308 -6.88 21.16 -11.92
C GLU A 308 -6.83 22.66 -12.20
N GLY A 309 -6.09 23.03 -13.25
CA GLY A 309 -5.86 24.43 -13.60
C GLY A 309 -4.88 25.11 -12.64
N ARG A 310 -4.72 26.44 -12.78
CA ARG A 310 -3.81 27.20 -11.89
C ARG A 310 -4.59 27.95 -10.81
N GLU A 311 -5.90 28.09 -11.00
CA GLU A 311 -6.82 28.78 -10.09
C GLU A 311 -7.07 28.01 -8.80
N TRP A 312 -6.87 26.70 -8.78
CA TRP A 312 -7.16 25.83 -7.64
C TRP A 312 -6.51 26.31 -6.34
N ALA A 313 -5.28 26.83 -6.41
CA ALA A 313 -4.57 27.31 -5.23
C ALA A 313 -5.27 28.49 -4.53
N LYS A 314 -6.08 29.27 -5.27
CA LYS A 314 -6.89 30.36 -4.72
C LYS A 314 -8.31 29.92 -4.31
N MET A 315 -8.74 28.74 -4.76
CA MET A 315 -10.11 28.23 -4.52
C MET A 315 -10.20 27.48 -3.19
N PHE A 316 -9.13 26.78 -2.79
CA PHE A 316 -9.14 25.91 -1.63
C PHE A 316 -8.26 26.45 -0.50
N SER A 317 -8.71 26.26 0.74
CA SER A 317 -7.94 26.61 1.92
C SER A 317 -6.87 25.53 2.22
N ARG A 318 -5.81 25.95 2.90
CA ARG A 318 -4.79 25.03 3.41
C ARG A 318 -5.39 23.96 4.32
N ALA A 319 -6.40 24.31 5.13
CA ALA A 319 -7.07 23.39 6.04
C ALA A 319 -7.80 22.27 5.29
N ALA A 320 -8.54 22.61 4.21
CA ALA A 320 -9.25 21.61 3.41
C ALA A 320 -8.28 20.71 2.62
N VAL A 321 -7.27 21.30 1.95
CA VAL A 321 -6.26 20.54 1.19
C VAL A 321 -5.45 19.62 2.10
N GLY A 322 -5.13 20.05 3.31
CA GLY A 322 -4.39 19.24 4.29
C GLY A 322 -5.10 17.96 4.73
N ARG A 323 -6.41 17.82 4.46
CA ARG A 323 -7.18 16.60 4.78
C ARG A 323 -6.95 15.47 3.79
N PHE A 324 -6.43 15.74 2.59
CA PHE A 324 -6.05 14.72 1.63
C PHE A 324 -4.72 14.06 2.04
N ASP A 325 -4.55 12.80 1.68
CA ASP A 325 -3.28 12.09 1.91
C ASP A 325 -2.18 12.60 0.99
N TYR A 326 -2.53 13.04 -0.22
CA TYR A 326 -1.62 13.61 -1.22
C TYR A 326 -2.37 14.51 -2.20
N VAL A 327 -1.62 15.41 -2.83
CA VAL A 327 -2.08 16.30 -3.89
C VAL A 327 -1.23 16.07 -5.14
N PHE A 328 -1.87 15.97 -6.29
CA PHE A 328 -1.19 15.92 -7.57
C PHE A 328 -1.82 16.88 -8.56
N SER A 329 -1.03 17.33 -9.50
CA SER A 329 -1.45 18.22 -10.59
C SER A 329 -0.64 17.95 -11.84
N ASP A 330 -1.07 18.53 -12.94
CA ASP A 330 -0.40 18.44 -14.22
C ASP A 330 -0.35 19.79 -14.96
N SER A 331 0.31 19.81 -16.11
CA SER A 331 0.36 20.96 -16.99
C SER A 331 -0.60 20.87 -18.19
N MET A 332 -1.59 19.99 -18.12
CA MET A 332 -2.50 19.73 -19.25
C MET A 332 -3.65 20.76 -19.34
N THR A 333 -3.96 21.43 -18.25
CA THR A 333 -5.01 22.46 -18.20
C THR A 333 -4.41 23.82 -17.88
N TRP A 334 -4.61 24.78 -18.77
CA TRP A 334 -4.22 26.15 -18.53
C TRP A 334 -5.18 27.17 -19.16
N THR A 335 -5.01 28.45 -18.81
CA THR A 335 -5.66 29.57 -19.46
C THR A 335 -4.58 30.37 -20.21
N ASP A 336 -4.79 30.63 -21.49
CA ASP A 336 -3.86 31.41 -22.32
C ASP A 336 -3.90 32.92 -21.98
N ARG A 337 -3.06 33.72 -22.64
CA ARG A 337 -3.00 35.19 -22.41
C ARG A 337 -4.28 35.92 -22.83
N ALA A 338 -5.08 35.31 -23.72
CA ALA A 338 -6.35 35.86 -24.16
C ALA A 338 -7.51 35.47 -23.23
N GLY A 339 -7.25 34.70 -22.17
CA GLY A 339 -8.27 34.21 -21.22
C GLY A 339 -8.97 32.95 -21.70
N LYS A 340 -8.56 32.32 -22.80
CA LYS A 340 -9.12 31.05 -23.27
C LYS A 340 -8.56 29.91 -22.43
N ARG A 341 -9.43 29.13 -21.79
CA ARG A 341 -9.06 27.88 -21.11
C ARG A 341 -8.81 26.79 -22.14
N MET A 342 -7.69 26.11 -22.01
CA MET A 342 -7.28 25.03 -22.89
C MET A 342 -7.03 23.77 -22.08
N ARG A 343 -7.56 22.66 -22.57
CA ARG A 343 -7.28 21.29 -22.11
C ARG A 343 -6.55 20.56 -23.23
N LEU A 344 -5.28 20.24 -23.01
CA LEU A 344 -4.40 19.75 -24.08
C LEU A 344 -4.85 18.43 -24.71
N TRP A 345 -5.70 17.67 -24.05
CA TRP A 345 -6.26 16.43 -24.57
C TRP A 345 -7.54 16.62 -25.40
N ILE A 346 -8.01 17.86 -25.55
CA ILE A 346 -9.20 18.21 -26.35
C ILE A 346 -8.73 19.01 -27.57
N PRO A 347 -8.67 18.37 -28.78
CA PRO A 347 -8.14 19.03 -29.98
C PRO A 347 -8.84 20.35 -30.33
N ASP A 348 -10.16 20.41 -30.18
CA ASP A 348 -10.93 21.63 -30.48
C ASP A 348 -10.60 22.82 -29.56
N GLU A 349 -10.19 22.55 -28.35
CA GLU A 349 -9.76 23.61 -27.41
C GLU A 349 -8.34 24.09 -27.71
N VAL A 350 -7.46 23.18 -28.10
CA VAL A 350 -6.10 23.50 -28.50
C VAL A 350 -6.08 24.30 -29.79
N GLY A 351 -6.86 23.84 -30.77
CA GLY A 351 -6.89 24.43 -32.10
C GLY A 351 -5.56 24.30 -32.83
N VAL A 352 -5.29 25.21 -33.77
CA VAL A 352 -4.07 25.21 -34.57
C VAL A 352 -2.92 25.85 -33.73
N ILE A 353 -1.85 25.10 -33.53
CA ILE A 353 -0.62 25.60 -32.90
C ILE A 353 0.24 26.27 -33.98
N GLY A 354 0.27 27.61 -34.01
CA GLY A 354 0.97 28.37 -35.06
C GLY A 354 2.49 28.23 -34.92
N ASN A 355 3.05 28.50 -33.72
CA ASN A 355 4.47 28.36 -33.45
C ASN A 355 4.69 27.25 -32.40
N VAL A 356 5.13 26.11 -32.88
CA VAL A 356 5.35 24.92 -32.03
C VAL A 356 6.45 25.15 -30.98
N GLN A 357 7.49 25.93 -31.30
CA GLN A 357 8.58 26.19 -30.36
C GLN A 357 8.12 27.10 -29.21
N GLU A 358 7.36 28.15 -29.53
CA GLU A 358 6.77 29.05 -28.52
C GLU A 358 5.77 28.31 -27.62
N PHE A 359 4.97 27.41 -28.23
CA PHE A 359 4.07 26.54 -27.46
C PHE A 359 4.86 25.68 -26.47
N MET A 360 5.94 25.03 -26.91
CA MET A 360 6.78 24.19 -26.06
C MET A 360 7.46 24.98 -24.95
N ASP A 361 7.97 26.18 -25.24
CA ASP A 361 8.59 27.04 -24.23
C ASP A 361 7.57 27.45 -23.16
N THR A 362 6.34 27.80 -23.57
CA THR A 362 5.24 28.08 -22.65
C THR A 362 4.87 26.85 -21.81
N LEU A 363 4.83 25.65 -22.40
CA LEU A 363 4.51 24.41 -21.69
C LEU A 363 5.58 24.09 -20.63
N VAL A 364 6.87 24.23 -20.98
CA VAL A 364 7.98 24.04 -20.05
C VAL A 364 7.94 25.07 -18.92
N GLU A 365 7.72 26.35 -19.22
CA GLU A 365 7.60 27.41 -18.20
C GLU A 365 6.47 27.11 -17.22
N ARG A 366 5.32 26.66 -17.69
CA ARG A 366 4.18 26.26 -16.86
C ARG A 366 4.49 25.07 -16.00
N ALA A 367 5.09 24.01 -16.57
CA ALA A 367 5.48 22.84 -15.82
C ALA A 367 6.46 23.18 -14.69
N VAL A 368 7.49 23.97 -14.99
CA VAL A 368 8.45 24.45 -13.98
C VAL A 368 7.76 25.33 -12.93
N GLY A 369 6.85 26.22 -13.34
CA GLY A 369 6.08 27.05 -12.40
C GLY A 369 5.23 26.23 -11.43
N ILE A 370 4.51 25.20 -11.91
CA ILE A 370 3.72 24.28 -11.09
C ILE A 370 4.64 23.59 -10.07
N LEU A 371 5.71 22.98 -10.55
CA LEU A 371 6.64 22.20 -9.74
C LEU A 371 7.32 23.05 -8.66
N SER A 372 7.62 24.32 -8.98
CA SER A 372 8.33 25.23 -8.06
C SER A 372 7.42 25.88 -7.02
N THR A 373 6.18 26.21 -7.37
CA THR A 373 5.32 27.07 -6.52
C THR A 373 4.13 26.37 -5.90
N GLU A 374 3.58 25.34 -6.55
CA GLU A 374 2.36 24.71 -6.06
C GLU A 374 2.64 23.61 -5.03
N PRO A 375 1.80 23.46 -4.01
CA PRO A 375 1.99 22.46 -2.97
C PRO A 375 1.46 21.08 -3.42
N ILE A 376 2.10 20.50 -4.45
CA ILE A 376 1.80 19.19 -5.00
C ILE A 376 2.87 18.17 -4.60
N ASP A 377 2.44 16.95 -4.32
CA ASP A 377 3.29 15.81 -4.00
C ASP A 377 3.74 15.05 -5.25
N VAL A 378 2.87 15.01 -6.28
CA VAL A 378 3.10 14.26 -7.52
C VAL A 378 2.76 15.12 -8.73
N TYR A 379 3.65 15.10 -9.72
CA TYR A 379 3.42 15.67 -11.05
C TYR A 379 2.88 14.58 -11.97
N ALA A 380 1.60 14.69 -12.28
CA ALA A 380 0.87 13.73 -13.11
C ALA A 380 0.99 14.05 -14.60
N ASN A 381 0.68 13.07 -15.44
CA ASN A 381 0.70 13.18 -16.90
C ASN A 381 1.94 13.89 -17.45
N PRO A 382 3.15 13.58 -16.95
CA PRO A 382 4.35 14.38 -17.20
C PRO A 382 4.71 14.38 -18.68
N ALA A 383 5.04 15.59 -19.18
CA ALA A 383 5.42 15.81 -20.57
C ALA A 383 4.33 15.44 -21.62
N PHE A 384 3.07 15.56 -21.25
CA PHE A 384 1.98 15.37 -22.19
C PHE A 384 2.02 16.39 -23.33
N LEU A 385 1.74 15.94 -24.55
CA LEU A 385 1.57 16.79 -25.74
C LEU A 385 0.18 16.52 -26.37
N PRO A 386 -0.40 17.55 -27.00
CA PRO A 386 -1.59 17.36 -27.84
C PRO A 386 -1.39 16.26 -28.89
N PRO A 387 -2.44 15.54 -29.26
CA PRO A 387 -2.36 14.49 -30.29
C PRO A 387 -1.74 14.99 -31.60
N GLY A 388 -0.87 14.19 -32.21
CA GLY A 388 -0.20 14.50 -33.46
C GLY A 388 1.15 15.24 -33.34
N MET A 389 1.54 15.65 -32.14
CA MET A 389 2.86 16.23 -31.92
C MET A 389 3.92 15.16 -31.65
N ASP A 390 5.12 15.35 -32.24
CA ASP A 390 6.25 14.44 -32.06
C ASP A 390 6.92 14.67 -30.70
N TRP A 391 6.68 13.74 -29.75
CA TRP A 391 7.22 13.82 -28.39
C TRP A 391 8.75 13.81 -28.38
N ASP A 392 9.38 12.95 -29.19
CA ASP A 392 10.83 12.77 -29.18
C ASP A 392 11.58 13.97 -29.78
N ALA A 393 11.00 14.61 -30.79
CA ALA A 393 11.55 15.81 -31.39
C ALA A 393 11.35 17.06 -30.50
N LEU A 394 10.22 17.18 -29.83
CA LEU A 394 9.84 18.40 -29.11
C LEU A 394 10.30 18.44 -27.66
N TRP A 395 10.32 17.31 -26.96
CA TRP A 395 10.90 17.20 -25.63
C TRP A 395 12.41 17.00 -25.74
N THR A 396 13.14 18.09 -26.06
CA THR A 396 14.61 18.08 -26.09
C THR A 396 15.20 17.80 -24.72
N GLU A 397 16.47 17.38 -24.65
CA GLU A 397 17.15 17.14 -23.39
C GLU A 397 17.15 18.37 -22.48
N GLU A 398 17.35 19.56 -23.04
CA GLU A 398 17.31 20.82 -22.30
C GLU A 398 15.95 21.06 -21.65
N ARG A 399 14.84 20.85 -22.39
CA ARG A 399 13.47 21.03 -21.89
C ARG A 399 13.15 20.02 -20.80
N LEU A 400 13.50 18.75 -21.02
CA LEU A 400 13.34 17.70 -20.03
C LEU A 400 14.12 18.02 -18.75
N ARG A 401 15.37 18.49 -18.88
CA ARG A 401 16.24 18.82 -17.73
C ARG A 401 15.67 19.96 -16.89
N LYS A 402 15.05 20.98 -17.52
CA LYS A 402 14.36 22.06 -16.80
C LYS A 402 13.19 21.52 -15.95
N VAL A 403 12.34 20.69 -16.53
CA VAL A 403 11.16 20.13 -15.83
C VAL A 403 11.59 19.15 -14.74
N VAL A 404 12.46 18.20 -15.06
CA VAL A 404 12.92 17.19 -14.11
C VAL A 404 13.74 17.82 -12.98
N GLY A 405 14.59 18.81 -13.30
CA GLY A 405 15.33 19.59 -12.30
C GLY A 405 14.41 20.26 -11.30
N ALA A 406 13.37 20.95 -11.80
CA ALA A 406 12.37 21.59 -10.93
C ALA A 406 11.63 20.56 -10.05
N ALA A 407 11.31 19.39 -10.57
CA ALA A 407 10.70 18.31 -9.78
C ALA A 407 11.64 17.82 -8.66
N ALA A 408 12.92 17.57 -8.99
CA ALA A 408 13.94 17.13 -8.04
C ALA A 408 14.17 18.15 -6.92
N GLU A 409 14.40 19.42 -7.28
CA GLU A 409 14.66 20.52 -6.34
C GLU A 409 13.49 20.74 -5.37
N ASN A 410 12.28 20.51 -5.83
CA ASN A 410 11.07 20.76 -5.05
C ASN A 410 10.47 19.51 -4.38
N GLY A 411 11.14 18.36 -4.51
CA GLY A 411 10.68 17.12 -3.91
C GLY A 411 9.30 16.69 -4.41
N VAL A 412 9.05 16.83 -5.72
CA VAL A 412 7.82 16.39 -6.37
C VAL A 412 8.09 15.08 -7.10
N ALA A 413 7.29 14.06 -6.84
CA ALA A 413 7.40 12.78 -7.53
C ALA A 413 6.84 12.87 -8.96
N ILE A 414 7.35 12.01 -9.84
CA ILE A 414 6.94 11.95 -11.25
C ILE A 414 6.07 10.70 -11.46
N GLU A 415 4.88 10.88 -12.00
CA GLU A 415 3.99 9.78 -12.34
C GLU A 415 4.51 8.97 -13.53
N LEU A 416 4.47 7.64 -13.41
CA LEU A 416 4.53 6.70 -14.53
C LEU A 416 3.09 6.41 -14.97
N ASN A 417 2.60 7.18 -15.92
CA ASN A 417 1.21 7.20 -16.34
C ASN A 417 0.91 6.06 -17.33
N ASN A 418 0.00 5.20 -16.94
CA ASN A 418 -0.30 4.01 -17.71
C ASN A 418 -1.20 4.29 -18.92
N ARG A 419 -2.10 5.29 -18.82
CA ARG A 419 -3.04 5.65 -19.89
C ARG A 419 -2.31 6.20 -21.12
N TYR A 420 -1.45 7.18 -20.92
CA TYR A 420 -0.73 7.86 -21.97
C TYR A 420 0.66 7.30 -22.23
N ARG A 421 1.12 6.35 -21.42
CA ARG A 421 2.47 5.79 -21.42
C ARG A 421 3.54 6.88 -21.33
N LEU A 422 3.39 7.74 -20.32
CA LEU A 422 4.26 8.89 -20.04
C LEU A 422 4.88 8.80 -18.64
N PRO A 423 6.04 9.44 -18.45
CA PRO A 423 6.90 10.06 -19.46
C PRO A 423 7.69 9.03 -20.24
N GLY A 424 8.26 9.41 -21.40
CA GLY A 424 9.13 8.55 -22.18
C GLY A 424 10.41 8.15 -21.44
N GLU A 425 11.07 7.08 -21.89
CA GLU A 425 12.24 6.47 -21.24
C GLU A 425 13.37 7.48 -20.95
N ARG A 426 13.64 8.43 -21.89
CA ARG A 426 14.67 9.48 -21.70
C ARG A 426 14.41 10.31 -20.43
N MET A 427 13.15 10.72 -20.21
CA MET A 427 12.78 11.50 -19.04
C MET A 427 12.86 10.66 -17.75
N VAL A 428 12.47 9.39 -17.79
CA VAL A 428 12.58 8.49 -16.63
C VAL A 428 14.04 8.28 -16.22
N ARG A 429 14.96 8.07 -17.18
CA ARG A 429 16.40 7.94 -16.90
C ARG A 429 16.97 9.21 -16.28
N MET A 430 16.67 10.37 -16.86
CA MET A 430 17.08 11.67 -16.34
C MET A 430 16.53 11.92 -14.92
N ALA A 431 15.26 11.59 -14.69
CA ALA A 431 14.63 11.74 -13.38
C ALA A 431 15.28 10.84 -12.31
N LYS A 432 15.67 9.63 -12.69
CA LYS A 432 16.43 8.72 -11.82
C LYS A 432 17.81 9.31 -11.48
N GLU A 433 18.55 9.81 -12.46
CA GLU A 433 19.86 10.46 -12.27
C GLU A 433 19.75 11.64 -11.29
N LEU A 434 18.72 12.46 -11.43
CA LEU A 434 18.42 13.60 -10.55
C LEU A 434 17.73 13.21 -9.25
N LYS A 435 17.59 11.90 -8.96
CA LYS A 435 17.02 11.33 -7.73
C LYS A 435 15.56 11.71 -7.47
N CYS A 436 14.80 12.01 -8.53
CA CYS A 436 13.35 12.11 -8.41
C CYS A 436 12.76 10.77 -7.91
N LYS A 437 11.59 10.86 -7.28
CA LYS A 437 10.79 9.70 -6.95
C LYS A 437 9.70 9.48 -8.00
N PHE A 438 9.20 8.24 -8.09
CA PHE A 438 8.19 7.84 -9.06
C PHE A 438 6.93 7.32 -8.38
N THR A 439 5.80 7.46 -9.05
CA THR A 439 4.52 6.83 -8.69
C THR A 439 3.95 6.08 -9.88
N PHE A 440 3.03 5.15 -9.61
CA PHE A 440 2.19 4.60 -10.68
C PHE A 440 0.87 5.36 -10.76
N GLY A 441 0.29 5.46 -11.97
CA GLY A 441 -1.01 6.04 -12.18
C GLY A 441 -1.74 5.43 -13.38
N SER A 442 -3.00 4.96 -13.17
CA SER A 442 -3.87 4.51 -14.26
C SER A 442 -4.47 5.66 -15.03
N ASN A 443 -4.90 6.72 -14.35
CA ASN A 443 -5.69 7.81 -14.95
C ASN A 443 -6.93 7.28 -15.68
N ASN A 444 -7.72 6.46 -14.99
CA ASN A 444 -8.87 5.77 -15.55
C ASN A 444 -10.06 6.71 -15.80
N THR A 445 -10.91 6.33 -16.76
CA THR A 445 -12.21 6.97 -17.03
C THR A 445 -13.39 6.11 -16.61
N GLY A 446 -13.14 4.85 -16.27
CA GLY A 446 -14.12 3.90 -15.79
C GLY A 446 -13.47 2.61 -15.31
N PRO A 447 -14.27 1.60 -14.94
CA PRO A 447 -13.74 0.33 -14.45
C PRO A 447 -12.97 -0.47 -15.53
N GLY A 448 -13.29 -0.24 -16.81
CA GLY A 448 -12.71 -1.00 -17.93
C GLY A 448 -11.27 -0.61 -18.28
N ASP A 449 -10.83 0.58 -17.92
CA ASP A 449 -9.49 1.09 -18.21
C ASP A 449 -8.58 1.23 -16.96
N LEU A 450 -9.02 0.71 -15.81
CA LEU A 450 -8.13 0.47 -14.68
C LEU A 450 -7.01 -0.48 -15.08
N ARG A 451 -5.79 -0.09 -14.78
CA ARG A 451 -4.57 -0.82 -15.15
C ARG A 451 -3.89 -1.42 -13.94
N ARG A 452 -2.94 -2.33 -14.20
CA ARG A 452 -2.14 -3.00 -13.17
C ARG A 452 -0.68 -2.54 -13.20
N CYS A 453 -0.47 -1.23 -13.33
CA CYS A 453 0.85 -0.60 -13.37
C CYS A 453 1.77 -1.10 -14.50
N GLU A 454 1.24 -1.63 -15.62
CA GLU A 454 2.01 -2.28 -16.68
C GLU A 454 3.09 -1.37 -17.26
N TYR A 455 2.78 -0.09 -17.51
CA TYR A 455 3.77 0.87 -18.00
C TYR A 455 4.87 1.15 -16.96
N GLY A 456 4.49 1.28 -15.70
CA GLY A 456 5.44 1.44 -14.61
C GLY A 456 6.37 0.24 -14.47
N ILE A 457 5.84 -0.98 -14.60
CA ILE A 457 6.63 -2.22 -14.61
C ILE A 457 7.65 -2.21 -15.76
N GLU A 458 7.23 -1.81 -16.95
CA GLU A 458 8.12 -1.67 -18.10
C GLU A 458 9.26 -0.66 -17.82
N MET A 459 8.94 0.48 -17.19
CA MET A 459 9.96 1.49 -16.85
C MET A 459 10.89 1.02 -15.74
N ILE A 460 10.41 0.22 -14.77
CA ILE A 460 11.27 -0.44 -13.79
C ILE A 460 12.33 -1.28 -14.50
N GLU A 461 11.90 -2.11 -15.44
CA GLU A 461 12.78 -3.04 -16.17
C GLU A 461 13.75 -2.29 -17.09
N LYS A 462 13.26 -1.35 -17.91
CA LYS A 462 14.06 -0.60 -18.88
C LYS A 462 15.06 0.36 -18.26
N CYS A 463 14.64 1.05 -17.19
CA CYS A 463 15.45 2.08 -16.53
C CYS A 463 16.14 1.59 -15.26
N GLY A 464 15.93 0.33 -14.86
CA GLY A 464 16.54 -0.27 -13.67
C GLY A 464 16.12 0.42 -12.38
N LEU A 465 14.86 0.90 -12.30
CA LEU A 465 14.35 1.53 -11.08
C LEU A 465 14.31 0.52 -9.94
N LYS A 466 14.52 1.00 -8.71
CA LYS A 466 14.51 0.18 -7.49
C LYS A 466 13.46 0.69 -6.53
N TRP A 467 13.08 -0.13 -5.54
CA TRP A 467 12.06 0.27 -4.57
C TRP A 467 12.32 1.63 -3.85
N PRO A 468 13.57 2.04 -3.58
CA PRO A 468 13.81 3.38 -3.01
C PRO A 468 13.51 4.53 -3.97
N ASP A 469 13.44 4.27 -5.29
CA ASP A 469 13.11 5.30 -6.27
C ASP A 469 11.61 5.66 -6.26
N PHE A 470 10.79 4.87 -5.57
CA PHE A 470 9.35 5.08 -5.53
C PHE A 470 8.91 5.92 -4.33
N TRP A 471 7.98 6.81 -4.60
CA TRP A 471 7.35 7.70 -3.62
C TRP A 471 6.23 6.99 -2.84
N VAL A 472 6.10 7.39 -1.58
CA VAL A 472 4.92 7.15 -0.74
C VAL A 472 4.64 8.44 0.06
N PRO A 473 3.42 8.66 0.57
CA PRO A 473 3.14 9.80 1.44
C PRO A 473 4.16 9.89 2.60
N GLY A 474 4.73 11.08 2.79
CA GLY A 474 5.79 11.32 3.76
C GLY A 474 7.23 11.07 3.28
N ALA A 475 7.44 10.67 2.02
CA ALA A 475 8.76 10.37 1.46
C ALA A 475 9.79 11.52 1.56
N PHE A 476 9.33 12.76 1.61
CA PHE A 476 10.16 13.97 1.73
C PHE A 476 10.00 14.67 3.09
N GLY A 477 9.66 13.93 4.15
CA GLY A 477 9.54 14.47 5.51
C GLY A 477 8.21 15.17 5.81
N GLY A 478 7.20 15.04 4.93
CA GLY A 478 5.87 15.63 5.10
C GLY A 478 5.14 15.80 3.77
N LYS A 479 3.88 16.19 3.82
CA LYS A 479 3.09 16.51 2.64
C LYS A 479 3.58 17.81 1.99
N ALA A 480 3.44 17.95 0.68
CA ALA A 480 3.80 19.19 -0.03
C ALA A 480 3.06 20.42 0.54
N ILE A 481 1.81 20.25 0.96
CA ILE A 481 1.00 21.30 1.62
C ILE A 481 1.64 21.81 2.92
N GLU A 482 2.37 21.00 3.63
CA GLU A 482 3.08 21.39 4.87
C GLU A 482 4.34 22.18 4.53
N ARG A 483 5.02 21.83 3.45
CA ARG A 483 6.28 22.43 2.98
C ARG A 483 6.08 23.72 2.16
N LYS A 484 4.99 23.78 1.36
CA LYS A 484 4.74 24.86 0.37
C LYS A 484 3.33 25.47 0.50
N GLY A 485 2.61 25.26 1.58
CA GLY A 485 1.20 25.66 1.73
C GLY A 485 0.92 27.16 1.74
N GLY A 486 1.94 28.03 1.69
CA GLY A 486 1.76 29.49 1.63
C GLY A 486 1.14 30.01 0.32
N ALA A 487 1.05 29.19 -0.73
CA ALA A 487 0.41 29.56 -1.99
C ALA A 487 -1.13 29.45 -1.93
N LEU A 488 -1.67 28.78 -0.91
CA LEU A 488 -3.11 28.54 -0.76
C LEU A 488 -3.79 29.66 0.02
N ARG A 489 -5.10 29.75 -0.14
CA ARG A 489 -5.95 30.61 0.69
C ARG A 489 -5.78 30.23 2.17
N GLY A 490 -5.53 31.22 3.01
CA GLY A 490 -5.35 31.09 4.45
C GLY A 490 -6.64 30.71 5.19
#